data_d23997a6ef9047fd4cc0c073543c6534
#
_entry.id   d23997a6ef9047fd4cc0c073543c6534
#
_cell.length_a   1.000
_cell.length_b   1.000
_cell.length_c   1.000
_cell.angle_alpha   90.00
_cell.angle_beta   90.00
_cell.angle_gamma   90.00
#
_symmetry.space_group_name_H-M   'P 1'
#
loop_
_entity.id
_entity.type
_entity.pdbx_description
1 polymer ?
#
loop_
_entity_poly.entity_id
_entity_poly.type
_entity_poly.pdbx_seq_one_letter_code
_entity_poly.pdbx_strand_id
1 'polypeptide(L)'
;ADAINRAACNALLKTLEEPAPGRYLWLVSAQPARLPATIRSRCQRIEFRLPPHDEALAWLRAQGHAEADAQRALDAARGHPGLADDWLRHDGLALREAVARDLKRLEQGEIGVVETAQRWANDELADARLRHAADLVLAQAGRIGLTDPARLNKLATWFDAANRTRDLLRTTVRADLAMVELLLAWAGSDRGRAVGARRG
;
A
#
# COMPACT_ATOMS: atom_id res chain seq x y z
N ALA A 1 11.31 -1.01 12.96
CA ALA A 1 12.71 -1.45 12.85
C ALA A 1 13.21 -1.56 11.39
N ASP A 2 12.31 -1.53 10.40
CA ASP A 2 12.67 -1.76 8.98
C ASP A 2 13.62 -0.70 8.38
N ALA A 3 13.66 0.52 8.95
CA ALA A 3 14.54 1.62 8.53
C ALA A 3 15.87 1.68 9.31
N ILE A 4 16.14 0.73 10.20
CA ILE A 4 17.37 0.72 10.99
C ILE A 4 18.54 0.29 10.11
N ASN A 5 19.58 1.13 10.01
CA ASN A 5 20.79 0.79 9.28
C ASN A 5 21.70 -0.15 10.11
N ARG A 6 22.73 -0.70 9.45
CA ARG A 6 23.63 -1.69 10.06
C ARG A 6 24.38 -1.13 11.28
N ALA A 7 24.78 0.14 11.26
CA ALA A 7 25.47 0.78 12.38
C ALA A 7 24.55 0.91 13.60
N ALA A 8 23.30 1.34 13.40
CA ALA A 8 22.29 1.41 14.46
C ALA A 8 21.93 0.02 15.02
N CYS A 9 21.85 -1.01 14.16
CA CYS A 9 21.67 -2.40 14.62
C CYS A 9 22.80 -2.81 15.57
N ASN A 10 24.06 -2.52 15.21
CA ASN A 10 25.21 -2.87 16.04
C ASN A 10 25.21 -2.12 17.39
N ALA A 11 24.80 -0.86 17.40
CA ALA A 11 24.67 -0.08 18.64
C ALA A 11 23.62 -0.67 19.61
N LEU A 12 22.56 -1.33 19.09
CA LEU A 12 21.54 -1.97 19.90
C LEU A 12 21.98 -3.31 20.50
N LEU A 13 22.99 -3.98 19.93
CA LEU A 13 23.38 -5.33 20.36
C LEU A 13 23.72 -5.39 21.86
N LYS A 14 24.49 -4.42 22.37
CA LYS A 14 24.86 -4.38 23.79
C LYS A 14 23.63 -4.28 24.71
N THR A 15 22.66 -3.46 24.32
CA THR A 15 21.40 -3.31 25.09
C THR A 15 20.51 -4.56 25.03
N LEU A 16 20.58 -5.30 23.92
CA LEU A 16 19.83 -6.57 23.75
C LEU A 16 20.48 -7.72 24.48
N GLU A 17 21.83 -7.71 24.63
CA GLU A 17 22.59 -8.75 25.34
C GLU A 17 22.48 -8.58 26.86
N GLU A 18 22.54 -7.34 27.35
CA GLU A 18 22.52 -7.01 28.76
C GLU A 18 21.43 -5.99 29.09
N PRO A 19 20.15 -6.35 28.96
CA PRO A 19 19.07 -5.41 29.28
C PRO A 19 19.09 -5.07 30.78
N ALA A 20 19.00 -3.80 31.10
CA ALA A 20 18.89 -3.37 32.48
C ALA A 20 17.55 -3.88 33.06
N PRO A 21 17.51 -4.28 34.36
CA PRO A 21 16.30 -4.78 34.98
C PRO A 21 15.09 -3.85 34.82
N GLY A 22 13.93 -4.40 34.48
CA GLY A 22 12.69 -3.64 34.28
C GLY A 22 12.62 -2.82 33.00
N ARG A 23 13.58 -2.96 32.06
CA ARG A 23 13.54 -2.30 30.76
C ARG A 23 13.14 -3.29 29.66
N TYR A 24 12.29 -2.81 28.75
CA TYR A 24 11.82 -3.57 27.59
C TYR A 24 12.12 -2.78 26.32
N LEU A 25 12.64 -3.46 25.30
CA LEU A 25 12.89 -2.90 23.98
C LEU A 25 11.95 -3.57 22.96
N TRP A 26 11.08 -2.79 22.35
CA TRP A 26 10.15 -3.25 21.34
C TRP A 26 10.66 -2.92 19.95
N LEU A 27 10.98 -3.95 19.15
CA LEU A 27 11.38 -3.81 17.76
C LEU A 27 10.21 -4.20 16.87
N VAL A 28 9.46 -3.21 16.39
CA VAL A 28 8.34 -3.41 15.46
C VAL A 28 8.87 -3.46 14.03
N SER A 29 8.53 -4.50 13.28
CA SER A 29 8.96 -4.72 11.91
C SER A 29 7.87 -5.38 11.09
N ALA A 30 7.63 -4.87 9.86
CA ALA A 30 6.79 -5.53 8.87
C ALA A 30 7.55 -6.63 8.10
N GLN A 31 8.89 -6.60 8.13
CA GLN A 31 9.74 -7.53 7.42
C GLN A 31 10.85 -8.11 8.33
N PRO A 32 10.48 -8.88 9.36
CA PRO A 32 11.44 -9.35 10.37
C PRO A 32 12.58 -10.19 9.77
N ALA A 33 12.36 -10.84 8.62
CA ALA A 33 13.39 -11.60 7.92
C ALA A 33 14.56 -10.72 7.41
N ARG A 34 14.33 -9.42 7.19
CA ARG A 34 15.38 -8.45 6.76
C ARG A 34 16.23 -7.95 7.92
N LEU A 35 15.81 -8.13 9.15
CA LEU A 35 16.63 -7.79 10.31
C LEU A 35 17.83 -8.74 10.40
N PRO A 36 19.01 -8.23 10.79
CA PRO A 36 20.19 -9.07 11.02
C PRO A 36 19.90 -10.24 11.95
N ALA A 37 20.47 -11.39 11.66
CA ALA A 37 20.31 -12.60 12.49
C ALA A 37 20.75 -12.36 13.93
N THR A 38 21.76 -11.52 14.15
CA THR A 38 22.25 -11.11 15.46
C THR A 38 21.21 -10.39 16.32
N ILE A 39 20.33 -9.59 15.71
CA ILE A 39 19.20 -8.94 16.38
C ILE A 39 18.10 -9.97 16.65
N ARG A 40 17.75 -10.74 15.61
CA ARG A 40 16.64 -11.73 15.71
C ARG A 40 16.87 -12.80 16.78
N SER A 41 18.13 -13.25 16.94
CA SER A 41 18.48 -14.28 17.94
C SER A 41 18.40 -13.80 19.39
N ARG A 42 18.37 -12.47 19.62
CA ARG A 42 18.32 -11.86 20.95
C ARG A 42 16.93 -11.30 21.30
N CYS A 43 15.97 -11.43 20.39
CA CYS A 43 14.60 -10.94 20.58
C CYS A 43 13.62 -12.10 20.66
N GLN A 44 12.68 -12.02 21.61
CA GLN A 44 11.50 -12.86 21.57
C GLN A 44 10.60 -12.37 20.42
N ARG A 45 10.21 -13.27 19.53
CA ARG A 45 9.32 -12.93 18.41
C ARG A 45 7.86 -13.04 18.85
N ILE A 46 7.13 -11.96 18.67
CA ILE A 46 5.67 -11.90 18.80
C ILE A 46 5.12 -11.63 17.40
N GLU A 47 4.27 -12.50 16.90
CA GLU A 47 3.66 -12.39 15.59
C GLU A 47 2.22 -11.89 15.73
N PHE A 48 1.93 -10.73 15.14
CA PHE A 48 0.59 -10.19 15.04
C PHE A 48 -0.05 -10.70 13.75
N ARG A 49 -1.09 -11.50 13.89
CA ARG A 49 -1.89 -12.00 12.76
C ARG A 49 -3.16 -11.19 12.63
N LEU A 50 -3.72 -11.19 11.44
CA LEU A 50 -5.06 -10.66 11.26
C LEU A 50 -6.05 -11.52 12.07
N PRO A 51 -7.01 -10.89 12.76
CA PRO A 51 -8.07 -11.63 13.42
C PRO A 51 -8.96 -12.35 12.39
N PRO A 52 -9.69 -13.38 12.79
CA PRO A 52 -10.77 -13.93 11.98
C PRO A 52 -11.73 -12.85 11.53
N HIS A 53 -12.30 -13.01 10.33
CA HIS A 53 -13.16 -11.99 9.71
C HIS A 53 -14.32 -11.58 10.61
N ASP A 54 -14.97 -12.55 11.24
CA ASP A 54 -16.14 -12.31 12.12
C ASP A 54 -15.75 -11.51 13.37
N GLU A 55 -14.59 -11.79 13.96
CA GLU A 55 -14.07 -11.02 15.09
C GLU A 55 -13.73 -9.60 14.70
N ALA A 56 -13.09 -9.40 13.52
CA ALA A 56 -12.79 -8.09 12.98
C ALA A 56 -14.05 -7.27 12.73
N LEU A 57 -15.09 -7.89 12.16
CA LEU A 57 -16.38 -7.26 11.91
C LEU A 57 -17.11 -6.91 13.22
N ALA A 58 -17.12 -7.82 14.20
CA ALA A 58 -17.69 -7.57 15.51
C ALA A 58 -17.00 -6.41 16.22
N TRP A 59 -15.67 -6.33 16.11
CA TRP A 59 -14.90 -5.20 16.65
C TRP A 59 -15.26 -3.87 15.99
N LEU A 60 -15.38 -3.82 14.65
CA LEU A 60 -15.78 -2.61 13.92
C LEU A 60 -17.18 -2.13 14.32
N ARG A 61 -18.12 -3.06 14.50
CA ARG A 61 -19.47 -2.74 15.02
C ARG A 61 -19.40 -2.16 16.44
N ALA A 62 -18.56 -2.71 17.29
CA ALA A 62 -18.35 -2.18 18.65
C ALA A 62 -17.72 -0.77 18.63
N GLN A 63 -16.99 -0.38 17.55
CA GLN A 63 -16.52 0.98 17.34
C GLN A 63 -17.62 1.95 16.86
N GLY A 64 -18.85 1.47 16.64
CA GLY A 64 -19.99 2.27 16.25
C GLY A 64 -20.26 2.36 14.73
N HIS A 65 -19.57 1.55 13.93
CA HIS A 65 -19.79 1.54 12.48
C HIS A 65 -21.01 0.69 12.10
N ALA A 66 -21.77 1.16 11.09
CA ALA A 66 -22.87 0.39 10.51
C ALA A 66 -22.33 -0.89 9.86
N GLU A 67 -23.06 -2.00 9.97
CA GLU A 67 -22.60 -3.32 9.52
C GLU A 67 -22.21 -3.35 8.04
N ALA A 68 -23.03 -2.75 7.18
CA ALA A 68 -22.75 -2.71 5.73
C ALA A 68 -21.49 -1.94 5.39
N ASP A 69 -21.20 -0.85 6.12
CA ASP A 69 -20.00 -0.04 5.93
C ASP A 69 -18.77 -0.73 6.50
N ALA A 70 -18.90 -1.33 7.68
CA ALA A 70 -17.86 -2.12 8.33
C ALA A 70 -17.42 -3.29 7.45
N GLN A 71 -18.39 -4.03 6.86
CA GLN A 71 -18.12 -5.12 5.93
C GLN A 71 -17.36 -4.63 4.69
N ARG A 72 -17.86 -3.56 4.03
CA ARG A 72 -17.21 -3.00 2.84
C ARG A 72 -15.79 -2.51 3.11
N ALA A 73 -15.60 -1.82 4.24
CA ALA A 73 -14.29 -1.31 4.64
C ALA A 73 -13.32 -2.44 5.00
N LEU A 74 -13.78 -3.46 5.72
CA LEU A 74 -12.98 -4.62 6.10
C LEU A 74 -12.53 -5.43 4.87
N ASP A 75 -13.41 -5.67 3.91
CA ASP A 75 -13.08 -6.33 2.65
C ASP A 75 -12.08 -5.51 1.84
N ALA A 76 -12.30 -4.20 1.72
CA ALA A 76 -11.38 -3.29 1.06
C ALA A 76 -10.01 -3.21 1.76
N ALA A 77 -9.98 -3.29 3.10
CA ALA A 77 -8.79 -3.34 3.93
C ALA A 77 -8.16 -4.74 4.04
N ARG A 78 -8.69 -5.73 3.31
CA ARG A 78 -8.19 -7.12 3.30
C ARG A 78 -8.10 -7.74 4.69
N GLY A 79 -9.13 -7.53 5.51
CA GLY A 79 -9.22 -8.09 6.85
C GLY A 79 -8.46 -7.33 7.94
N HIS A 80 -7.90 -6.13 7.64
CA HIS A 80 -7.25 -5.28 8.63
C HIS A 80 -8.26 -4.38 9.35
N PRO A 81 -8.74 -4.70 10.56
CA PRO A 81 -9.81 -3.94 11.20
C PRO A 81 -9.40 -2.51 11.55
N GLY A 82 -8.16 -2.29 12.05
CA GLY A 82 -7.69 -0.94 12.35
C GLY A 82 -7.58 -0.03 11.13
N LEU A 83 -7.22 -0.59 9.96
CA LEU A 83 -7.21 0.16 8.70
C LEU A 83 -8.63 0.46 8.22
N ALA A 84 -9.55 -0.49 8.37
CA ALA A 84 -10.96 -0.32 8.04
C ALA A 84 -11.61 0.77 8.89
N ASP A 85 -11.33 0.78 10.21
CA ASP A 85 -11.79 1.81 11.15
C ASP A 85 -11.27 3.20 10.76
N ASP A 86 -9.96 3.31 10.47
CA ASP A 86 -9.35 4.56 10.04
C ASP A 86 -10.03 5.10 8.76
N TRP A 87 -10.30 4.24 7.78
CA TRP A 87 -10.98 4.64 6.54
C TRP A 87 -12.43 5.04 6.75
N LEU A 88 -13.13 4.42 7.69
CA LEU A 88 -14.52 4.78 8.02
C LEU A 88 -14.60 6.12 8.77
N ARG A 89 -13.59 6.45 9.58
CA ARG A 89 -13.54 7.72 10.33
C ARG A 89 -13.07 8.91 9.49
N HIS A 90 -12.27 8.69 8.45
CA HIS A 90 -11.57 9.74 7.70
C HIS A 90 -11.86 9.70 6.19
N ASP A 91 -13.03 9.20 5.79
CA ASP A 91 -13.47 9.12 4.38
C ASP A 91 -12.49 8.38 3.44
N GLY A 92 -11.62 7.55 3.99
CA GLY A 92 -10.62 6.79 3.24
C GLY A 92 -11.24 5.81 2.24
N LEU A 93 -12.41 5.26 2.55
CA LEU A 93 -13.15 4.39 1.64
C LEU A 93 -13.64 5.16 0.40
N ALA A 94 -14.21 6.35 0.58
CA ALA A 94 -14.63 7.22 -0.51
C ALA A 94 -13.44 7.66 -1.38
N LEU A 95 -12.29 7.98 -0.76
CA LEU A 95 -11.05 8.28 -1.46
C LEU A 95 -10.57 7.07 -2.29
N ARG A 96 -10.60 5.86 -1.73
CA ARG A 96 -10.24 4.62 -2.44
C ARG A 96 -11.12 4.39 -3.67
N GLU A 97 -12.43 4.60 -3.53
CA GLU A 97 -13.39 4.49 -4.64
C GLU A 97 -13.13 5.54 -5.72
N ALA A 98 -12.79 6.79 -5.32
CA ALA A 98 -12.42 7.84 -6.25
C ALA A 98 -11.15 7.49 -7.03
N VAL A 99 -10.13 6.97 -6.36
CA VAL A 99 -8.89 6.49 -6.99
C VAL A 99 -9.18 5.33 -7.97
N ALA A 100 -10.01 4.38 -7.58
CA ALA A 100 -10.39 3.26 -8.45
C ALA A 100 -11.11 3.74 -9.72
N ARG A 101 -12.02 4.72 -9.59
CA ARG A 101 -12.70 5.35 -10.74
C ARG A 101 -11.72 6.08 -11.66
N ASP A 102 -10.79 6.85 -11.09
CA ASP A 102 -9.78 7.57 -11.86
C ASP A 102 -8.90 6.61 -12.67
N LEU A 103 -8.37 5.56 -12.02
CA LEU A 103 -7.54 4.54 -12.69
C LEU A 103 -8.29 3.87 -13.85
N LYS A 104 -9.56 3.50 -13.64
CA LYS A 104 -10.39 2.91 -14.67
C LYS A 104 -10.62 3.86 -15.84
N ARG A 105 -10.94 5.13 -15.58
CA ARG A 105 -11.18 6.14 -16.62
C ARG A 105 -9.89 6.50 -17.39
N LEU A 106 -8.73 6.47 -16.73
CA LEU A 106 -7.43 6.61 -17.38
C LEU A 106 -7.15 5.45 -18.34
N GLU A 107 -7.42 4.21 -17.95
CA GLU A 107 -7.29 3.04 -18.84
C GLU A 107 -8.20 3.17 -20.09
N GLN A 108 -9.41 3.66 -19.88
CA GLN A 108 -10.40 3.87 -20.95
C GLN A 108 -10.09 5.10 -21.83
N GLY A 109 -9.15 5.98 -21.39
CA GLY A 109 -8.83 7.23 -22.09
C GLY A 109 -9.92 8.31 -21.97
N GLU A 110 -10.81 8.17 -20.97
CA GLU A 110 -11.91 9.12 -20.72
C GLU A 110 -11.46 10.40 -20.03
N ILE A 111 -10.33 10.37 -19.35
CA ILE A 111 -9.74 11.53 -18.66
C ILE A 111 -8.28 11.70 -19.03
N GLY A 112 -7.81 12.96 -18.99
CA GLY A 112 -6.44 13.32 -19.29
C GLY A 112 -5.47 12.90 -18.19
N VAL A 113 -4.34 12.30 -18.58
CA VAL A 113 -3.30 11.86 -17.63
C VAL A 113 -2.67 13.04 -16.91
N VAL A 114 -2.30 14.11 -17.65
CA VAL A 114 -1.62 15.28 -17.07
C VAL A 114 -2.52 16.00 -16.07
N GLU A 115 -3.78 16.22 -16.44
CA GLU A 115 -4.77 16.86 -15.57
C GLU A 115 -5.00 16.03 -14.28
N THR A 116 -5.15 14.72 -14.42
CA THR A 116 -5.33 13.83 -13.27
C THR A 116 -4.10 13.81 -12.37
N ALA A 117 -2.90 13.77 -12.97
CA ALA A 117 -1.65 13.80 -12.22
C ALA A 117 -1.46 15.09 -11.42
N GLN A 118 -1.76 16.25 -12.04
CA GLN A 118 -1.71 17.54 -11.36
C GLN A 118 -2.72 17.61 -10.23
N ARG A 119 -3.94 17.14 -10.43
CA ARG A 119 -4.98 17.07 -9.38
C ARG A 119 -4.54 16.19 -8.21
N TRP A 120 -3.96 15.03 -8.49
CA TRP A 120 -3.48 14.13 -7.45
C TRP A 120 -2.26 14.69 -6.70
N ALA A 121 -1.31 15.34 -7.42
CA ALA A 121 -0.10 15.89 -6.83
C ALA A 121 -0.36 17.11 -5.95
N ASN A 122 -1.38 17.92 -6.28
CA ASN A 122 -1.76 19.13 -5.54
C ASN A 122 -2.75 18.85 -4.38
N ASP A 123 -3.19 17.60 -4.23
CA ASP A 123 -4.09 17.19 -3.15
C ASP A 123 -3.28 16.93 -1.87
N GLU A 124 -3.76 17.40 -0.73
CA GLU A 124 -3.19 17.07 0.59
C GLU A 124 -3.20 15.55 0.86
N LEU A 125 -4.10 14.83 0.19
CA LEU A 125 -4.23 13.37 0.26
C LEU A 125 -3.39 12.62 -0.79
N ALA A 126 -2.40 13.27 -1.45
CA ALA A 126 -1.59 12.66 -2.50
C ALA A 126 -0.93 11.33 -2.07
N ASP A 127 -0.35 11.26 -0.87
CA ASP A 127 0.21 10.01 -0.32
C ASP A 127 -0.86 8.93 -0.15
N ALA A 128 -2.03 9.30 0.37
CA ALA A 128 -3.14 8.37 0.57
C ALA A 128 -3.69 7.86 -0.78
N ARG A 129 -3.80 8.73 -1.79
CA ARG A 129 -4.20 8.33 -3.15
C ARG A 129 -3.25 7.30 -3.74
N LEU A 130 -1.94 7.54 -3.67
CA LEU A 130 -0.94 6.60 -4.17
C LEU A 130 -0.94 5.28 -3.38
N ARG A 131 -1.18 5.33 -2.07
CA ARG A 131 -1.34 4.13 -1.25
C ARG A 131 -2.54 3.30 -1.71
N HIS A 132 -3.70 3.94 -1.90
CA HIS A 132 -4.89 3.26 -2.41
C HIS A 132 -4.68 2.71 -3.82
N ALA A 133 -4.01 3.47 -4.70
CA ALA A 133 -3.70 3.02 -6.04
C ALA A 133 -2.80 1.78 -6.04
N ALA A 134 -1.71 1.80 -5.26
CA ALA A 134 -0.82 0.65 -5.10
C ALA A 134 -1.56 -0.58 -4.55
N ASP A 135 -2.44 -0.37 -3.59
CA ASP A 135 -3.24 -1.42 -2.97
C ASP A 135 -4.28 -2.04 -3.91
N LEU A 136 -4.91 -1.20 -4.76
CA LEU A 136 -5.83 -1.66 -5.82
C LEU A 136 -5.09 -2.51 -6.86
N VAL A 137 -3.88 -2.11 -7.25
CA VAL A 137 -3.04 -2.86 -8.19
C VAL A 137 -2.62 -4.19 -7.61
N LEU A 138 -2.24 -4.23 -6.34
CA LEU A 138 -1.91 -5.48 -5.65
C LEU A 138 -3.12 -6.42 -5.57
N ALA A 139 -4.32 -5.90 -5.29
CA ALA A 139 -5.56 -6.68 -5.31
C ALA A 139 -5.87 -7.22 -6.71
N GLN A 140 -5.61 -6.44 -7.77
CA GLN A 140 -5.75 -6.88 -9.15
C GLN A 140 -4.76 -7.99 -9.51
N ALA A 141 -3.50 -7.87 -9.09
CA ALA A 141 -2.49 -8.90 -9.29
C ALA A 141 -2.87 -10.23 -8.62
N GLY A 142 -3.42 -10.18 -7.40
CA GLY A 142 -3.91 -11.36 -6.70
C GLY A 142 -5.06 -12.09 -7.42
N ARG A 143 -5.93 -11.35 -8.13
CA ARG A 143 -7.03 -11.94 -8.93
C ARG A 143 -6.55 -12.61 -10.22
N ILE A 144 -5.49 -12.08 -10.83
CA ILE A 144 -4.91 -12.66 -12.06
C ILE A 144 -4.19 -13.96 -11.72
N GLY A 145 -3.63 -14.09 -10.53
CA GLY A 145 -2.82 -15.25 -10.14
C GLY A 145 -1.64 -15.45 -11.10
N LEU A 146 -1.23 -16.70 -11.34
CA LEU A 146 -0.12 -17.03 -12.23
C LEU A 146 -0.54 -17.20 -13.71
N THR A 147 -1.77 -16.86 -14.06
CA THR A 147 -2.32 -17.12 -15.39
C THR A 147 -1.79 -16.17 -16.48
N ASP A 148 -1.34 -14.96 -16.10
CA ASP A 148 -0.79 -13.97 -17.03
C ASP A 148 0.50 -13.35 -16.44
N PRO A 149 1.67 -14.00 -16.60
CA PRO A 149 2.93 -13.52 -16.05
C PRO A 149 3.34 -12.14 -16.59
N ALA A 150 3.03 -11.82 -17.84
CA ALA A 150 3.37 -10.53 -18.44
C ALA A 150 2.59 -9.39 -17.77
N ARG A 151 1.31 -9.60 -17.51
CA ARG A 151 0.46 -8.65 -16.79
C ARG A 151 0.88 -8.50 -15.33
N LEU A 152 1.22 -9.61 -14.67
CA LEU A 152 1.75 -9.57 -13.30
C LEU A 152 3.03 -8.73 -13.19
N ASN A 153 3.98 -8.90 -14.12
CA ASN A 153 5.21 -8.12 -14.14
C ASN A 153 4.94 -6.62 -14.34
N LYS A 154 3.98 -6.25 -15.20
CA LYS A 154 3.57 -4.85 -15.38
C LYS A 154 2.97 -4.28 -14.10
N LEU A 155 2.08 -5.00 -13.44
CA LEU A 155 1.47 -4.57 -12.18
C LEU A 155 2.50 -4.45 -11.06
N ALA A 156 3.45 -5.39 -10.96
CA ALA A 156 4.56 -5.32 -10.00
C ALA A 156 5.45 -4.10 -10.25
N THR A 157 5.86 -3.87 -11.49
CA THR A 157 6.66 -2.70 -11.87
C THR A 157 5.94 -1.39 -11.54
N TRP A 158 4.63 -1.32 -11.84
CA TRP A 158 3.83 -0.15 -11.53
C TRP A 158 3.65 0.05 -10.02
N PHE A 159 3.44 -1.03 -9.27
CA PHE A 159 3.37 -0.99 -7.80
C PHE A 159 4.66 -0.41 -7.18
N ASP A 160 5.82 -0.86 -7.66
CA ASP A 160 7.11 -0.34 -7.22
C ASP A 160 7.29 1.14 -7.58
N ALA A 161 6.85 1.53 -8.79
CA ALA A 161 6.87 2.93 -9.23
C ALA A 161 5.95 3.81 -8.36
N ALA A 162 4.76 3.35 -8.01
CA ALA A 162 3.84 4.05 -7.13
C ALA A 162 4.43 4.29 -5.73
N ASN A 163 5.09 3.28 -5.16
CA ASN A 163 5.76 3.42 -3.88
C ASN A 163 6.95 4.38 -3.94
N ARG A 164 7.77 4.34 -5.00
CA ARG A 164 8.85 5.32 -5.22
C ARG A 164 8.31 6.75 -5.36
N THR A 165 7.22 6.93 -6.10
CA THR A 165 6.56 8.24 -6.24
C THR A 165 6.07 8.75 -4.88
N ARG A 166 5.54 7.89 -4.01
CA ARG A 166 5.17 8.27 -2.63
C ARG A 166 6.38 8.75 -1.82
N ASP A 167 7.50 8.07 -1.94
CA ASP A 167 8.72 8.49 -1.23
C ASP A 167 9.20 9.86 -1.73
N LEU A 168 9.04 10.16 -3.03
CA LEU A 168 9.37 11.45 -3.61
C LEU A 168 8.47 12.60 -3.11
N LEU A 169 7.20 12.34 -2.75
CA LEU A 169 6.31 13.36 -2.15
C LEU A 169 6.88 13.98 -0.87
N ARG A 170 7.78 13.29 -0.20
CA ARG A 170 8.44 13.76 1.04
C ARG A 170 9.71 14.55 0.78
N THR A 171 10.06 14.75 -0.47
CA THR A 171 11.29 15.44 -0.88
C THR A 171 10.95 16.75 -1.61
N THR A 172 11.96 17.56 -1.93
CA THR A 172 11.81 18.79 -2.72
C THR A 172 11.73 18.55 -4.22
N VAL A 173 11.69 17.29 -4.67
CA VAL A 173 11.57 16.92 -6.08
C VAL A 173 10.17 17.23 -6.59
N ARG A 174 10.05 17.58 -7.88
CA ARG A 174 8.77 17.86 -8.54
C ARG A 174 7.89 16.61 -8.62
N ALA A 175 7.07 16.44 -7.59
CA ALA A 175 6.17 15.30 -7.44
C ALA A 175 5.14 15.21 -8.59
N ASP A 176 4.77 16.35 -9.17
CA ASP A 176 3.87 16.43 -10.32
C ASP A 176 4.39 15.65 -11.54
N LEU A 177 5.69 15.75 -11.86
CA LEU A 177 6.31 15.01 -12.97
C LEU A 177 6.35 13.50 -12.70
N ALA A 178 6.72 13.09 -11.50
CA ALA A 178 6.72 11.68 -11.11
C ALA A 178 5.29 11.09 -11.16
N MET A 179 4.28 11.89 -10.79
CA MET A 179 2.87 11.49 -10.87
C MET A 179 2.42 11.34 -12.33
N VAL A 180 2.82 12.25 -13.22
CA VAL A 180 2.53 12.16 -14.67
C VAL A 180 3.14 10.89 -15.25
N GLU A 181 4.41 10.60 -14.97
CA GLU A 181 5.10 9.40 -15.45
C GLU A 181 4.38 8.12 -14.97
N LEU A 182 4.02 8.07 -13.69
CA LEU A 182 3.30 6.94 -13.09
C LEU A 182 1.95 6.69 -13.78
N LEU A 183 1.13 7.75 -13.98
CA LEU A 183 -0.19 7.62 -14.57
C LEU A 183 -0.14 7.40 -16.09
N LEU A 184 0.91 7.88 -16.79
CA LEU A 184 1.18 7.51 -18.18
C LEU A 184 1.48 6.02 -18.33
N ALA A 185 2.30 5.47 -17.44
CA ALA A 185 2.59 4.04 -17.43
C ALA A 185 1.33 3.20 -17.20
N TRP A 186 0.38 3.70 -16.39
CA TRP A 186 -0.92 3.07 -16.18
C TRP A 186 -1.79 3.11 -17.44
N ALA A 187 -2.02 4.30 -18.00
CA ALA A 187 -2.86 4.52 -19.18
C ALA A 187 -2.34 3.82 -20.45
N GLY A 188 -1.02 3.60 -20.54
CA GLY A 188 -0.38 2.87 -21.64
C GLY A 188 -0.44 1.35 -21.52
N SER A 189 -0.81 0.82 -20.36
CA SER A 189 -0.74 -0.60 -20.07
C SER A 189 -1.69 -1.47 -20.92
N ASP A 190 -2.80 -0.90 -21.40
CA ASP A 190 -3.83 -1.65 -22.17
C ASP A 190 -3.90 -1.26 -23.67
N ARG A 191 -3.31 -0.13 -24.09
CA ARG A 191 -3.33 0.29 -25.50
C ARG A 191 -2.60 -0.68 -26.46
N GLY A 192 -1.72 -1.52 -25.93
CA GLY A 192 -1.05 -2.57 -26.72
C GLY A 192 -1.97 -3.71 -27.19
N ARG A 193 -3.13 -3.92 -26.56
CA ARG A 193 -4.10 -4.97 -26.92
C ARG A 193 -5.06 -4.55 -28.04
N ALA A 194 -5.43 -3.27 -28.10
CA ALA A 194 -6.40 -2.79 -29.09
C ALA A 194 -5.82 -2.73 -30.52
N VAL A 195 -4.51 -2.63 -30.67
CA VAL A 195 -3.82 -2.58 -31.98
C VAL A 195 -3.59 -4.00 -32.54
N GLY A 196 -3.42 -5.01 -31.70
CA GLY A 196 -3.25 -6.41 -32.13
C GLY A 196 -4.52 -7.09 -32.60
N ALA A 197 -5.70 -6.68 -32.10
CA ALA A 197 -7.00 -7.28 -32.42
C ALA A 197 -7.63 -6.77 -33.75
N ARG A 198 -7.02 -5.74 -34.39
CA ARG A 198 -7.48 -5.21 -35.71
C ARG A 198 -6.63 -5.67 -36.89
N ARG A 199 -5.70 -6.59 -36.70
CA ARG A 199 -4.84 -7.17 -37.74
C ARG A 199 -4.91 -8.71 -37.79
N GLY A 200 -6.04 -9.29 -37.43
CA GLY A 200 -6.35 -10.71 -37.64
C GLY A 200 -7.59 -10.85 -38.50
#